data_ebf7f25e4bae70d73082b52ebae64380
#
_entry.id   ebf7f25e4bae70d73082b52ebae64380
#
_cell.length_a   1.000
_cell.length_b   1.000
_cell.length_c   1.000
_cell.angle_alpha   90.00
_cell.angle_beta   90.00
_cell.angle_gamma   90.00
#
_symmetry.space_group_name_H-M   'P 1'
#
loop_
_entity.id
_entity.type
_entity.pdbx_description
1 polymer ?
#
loop_
_entity_poly.entity_id
_entity_poly.type
_entity_poly.pdbx_seq_one_letter_code
_entity_poly.pdbx_strand_id
1 'polypeptide(L)'
;MVLREECVPDRPMPTDPVAHIAVLVSLNFPEMTEHTAELVTRFTRVALETLLDLGASFALFDTSDPLPDPAAVKACDGLLLLGGGDIDGRIYGLGGGGRVPNQYGVDIRADRDGLAAIDAALGGDLPVFGICRGAQLVNVAYGGTIIPDIDDFALHRGGPGDPMFLDEEILIEPGSRVAGLLGADRIVARSGHHQAVDVVGDGLVVTARAHDGIVESFEDPSRWLVGVQWHPEDDDGPAEDRRRLFAGFVAACAEARGRA
;
A
#
# COMPACT_ATOMS: atom_id res chain seq x y z
N MET A 1 -21.01 2.99 -3.14
CA MET A 1 -20.10 2.84 -4.30
C MET A 1 -19.28 4.10 -4.36
N VAL A 2 -17.96 3.98 -4.37
CA VAL A 2 -17.02 5.09 -4.50
C VAL A 2 -16.87 5.44 -5.98
N LEU A 3 -16.99 6.72 -6.31
CA LEU A 3 -16.79 7.22 -7.66
C LEU A 3 -15.36 7.78 -7.80
N ARG A 4 -14.75 7.56 -8.95
CA ARG A 4 -13.39 8.03 -9.22
C ARG A 4 -13.23 9.55 -9.02
N GLU A 5 -14.22 10.33 -9.43
CA GLU A 5 -14.24 11.79 -9.25
C GLU A 5 -14.28 12.23 -7.78
N GLU A 6 -14.77 11.38 -6.87
CA GLU A 6 -14.77 11.66 -5.43
C GLU A 6 -13.37 11.53 -4.82
N CYS A 7 -12.52 10.69 -5.43
CA CYS A 7 -11.14 10.46 -4.97
C CYS A 7 -10.15 11.43 -5.59
N VAL A 8 -10.37 11.85 -6.84
CA VAL A 8 -9.44 12.72 -7.55
C VAL A 8 -9.55 14.14 -7.02
N PRO A 9 -8.41 14.79 -6.62
CA PRO A 9 -8.42 16.17 -6.15
C PRO A 9 -8.93 17.15 -7.22
N ASP A 10 -9.74 18.12 -6.80
CA ASP A 10 -10.26 19.18 -7.68
C ASP A 10 -9.21 20.29 -7.90
N ARG A 11 -8.09 19.88 -8.50
CA ARG A 11 -7.02 20.78 -8.93
C ARG A 11 -6.26 20.19 -10.12
N PRO A 12 -5.65 21.06 -10.99
CA PRO A 12 -4.94 20.58 -12.15
C PRO A 12 -3.66 19.82 -11.74
N MET A 13 -3.31 18.80 -12.52
CA MET A 13 -1.99 18.18 -12.45
C MET A 13 -0.90 19.15 -12.92
N PRO A 14 0.35 19.02 -12.40
CA PRO A 14 1.48 19.78 -12.91
C PRO A 14 1.64 19.60 -14.43
N THR A 15 1.94 20.67 -15.16
CA THR A 15 2.19 20.61 -16.60
C THR A 15 3.56 20.01 -16.94
N ASP A 16 4.51 20.12 -16.03
CA ASP A 16 5.84 19.49 -16.10
C ASP A 16 6.10 18.78 -14.77
N PRO A 17 5.53 17.57 -14.57
CA PRO A 17 5.65 16.84 -13.30
C PRO A 17 7.06 16.30 -13.10
N VAL A 18 7.53 16.30 -11.86
CA VAL A 18 8.81 15.69 -11.48
C VAL A 18 8.82 14.18 -11.74
N ALA A 19 7.67 13.53 -11.62
CA ALA A 19 7.43 12.12 -11.95
C ALA A 19 5.95 11.90 -12.28
N HIS A 20 5.64 10.85 -13.05
CA HIS A 20 4.29 10.37 -13.33
C HIS A 20 4.08 9.02 -12.66
N ILE A 21 3.17 8.93 -11.68
CA ILE A 21 3.01 7.79 -10.79
C ILE A 21 1.79 6.96 -11.18
N ALA A 22 1.97 5.65 -11.38
CA ALA A 22 0.85 4.71 -11.41
C ALA A 22 0.32 4.51 -9.99
N VAL A 23 -0.94 4.79 -9.74
CA VAL A 23 -1.60 4.56 -8.45
C VAL A 23 -2.62 3.44 -8.63
N LEU A 24 -2.36 2.28 -8.01
CA LEU A 24 -3.23 1.11 -8.05
C LEU A 24 -4.07 1.06 -6.79
N VAL A 25 -5.38 0.96 -6.96
CA VAL A 25 -6.36 0.88 -5.86
C VAL A 25 -7.59 0.09 -6.30
N SER A 26 -8.28 -0.56 -5.37
CA SER A 26 -9.64 -1.04 -5.55
C SER A 26 -10.59 -0.03 -4.91
N LEU A 27 -11.20 0.85 -5.71
CA LEU A 27 -12.15 1.84 -5.19
C LEU A 27 -13.41 1.16 -4.64
N ASN A 28 -13.78 0.03 -5.23
CA ASN A 28 -14.90 -0.78 -4.78
C ASN A 28 -14.49 -2.25 -4.73
N PHE A 29 -14.89 -2.95 -3.68
CA PHE A 29 -14.66 -4.38 -3.48
C PHE A 29 -15.87 -5.03 -2.78
N PRO A 30 -16.00 -6.36 -2.81
CA PRO A 30 -17.13 -7.06 -2.18
C PRO A 30 -17.29 -6.70 -0.69
N GLU A 31 -18.53 -6.73 -0.20
CA GLU A 31 -18.87 -6.49 1.21
C GLU A 31 -18.50 -5.10 1.77
N MET A 32 -18.16 -4.13 0.88
CA MET A 32 -17.85 -2.76 1.28
C MET A 32 -19.04 -2.10 1.97
N THR A 33 -18.80 -1.55 3.17
CA THR A 33 -19.78 -0.75 3.91
C THR A 33 -19.69 0.73 3.52
N GLU A 34 -20.66 1.54 3.93
CA GLU A 34 -20.62 3.00 3.74
C GLU A 34 -19.37 3.60 4.41
N HIS A 35 -19.08 3.20 5.66
CA HIS A 35 -17.88 3.64 6.37
C HIS A 35 -16.59 3.26 5.64
N THR A 36 -16.49 2.04 5.12
CA THR A 36 -15.31 1.61 4.34
C THR A 36 -15.18 2.41 3.04
N ALA A 37 -16.30 2.75 2.39
CA ALA A 37 -16.30 3.59 1.19
C ALA A 37 -15.79 5.01 1.50
N GLU A 38 -16.19 5.60 2.63
CA GLU A 38 -15.67 6.89 3.10
C GLU A 38 -14.14 6.83 3.33
N LEU A 39 -13.63 5.77 3.98
CA LEU A 39 -12.20 5.57 4.20
C LEU A 39 -11.43 5.43 2.88
N VAL A 40 -11.89 4.59 1.95
CA VAL A 40 -11.26 4.44 0.63
C VAL A 40 -11.22 5.77 -0.12
N THR A 41 -12.32 6.53 -0.11
CA THR A 41 -12.38 7.85 -0.74
C THR A 41 -11.37 8.80 -0.12
N ARG A 42 -11.36 8.91 1.21
CA ARG A 42 -10.48 9.81 1.97
C ARG A 42 -9.01 9.45 1.75
N PHE A 43 -8.62 8.22 1.97
CA PHE A 43 -7.23 7.77 1.86
C PHE A 43 -6.69 7.89 0.44
N THR A 44 -7.49 7.48 -0.56
CA THR A 44 -7.10 7.68 -1.96
C THR A 44 -6.91 9.16 -2.27
N ARG A 45 -7.83 10.03 -1.86
CA ARG A 45 -7.72 11.48 -2.07
C ARG A 45 -6.46 12.04 -1.42
N VAL A 46 -6.19 11.72 -0.16
CA VAL A 46 -5.00 12.21 0.58
C VAL A 46 -3.70 11.74 -0.07
N ALA A 47 -3.64 10.48 -0.52
CA ALA A 47 -2.48 9.99 -1.26
C ALA A 47 -2.25 10.77 -2.56
N LEU A 48 -3.32 11.00 -3.36
CA LEU A 48 -3.24 11.75 -4.61
C LEU A 48 -2.88 13.23 -4.38
N GLU A 49 -3.46 13.87 -3.36
CA GLU A 49 -3.10 15.24 -2.95
C GLU A 49 -1.64 15.34 -2.55
N THR A 50 -1.14 14.36 -1.79
CA THR A 50 0.27 14.31 -1.37
C THR A 50 1.22 14.20 -2.58
N LEU A 51 0.88 13.37 -3.59
CA LEU A 51 1.66 13.31 -4.83
C LEU A 51 1.69 14.65 -5.57
N LEU A 52 0.52 15.31 -5.69
CA LEU A 52 0.42 16.63 -6.35
C LEU A 52 1.20 17.70 -5.59
N ASP A 53 1.18 17.68 -4.24
CA ASP A 53 1.94 18.62 -3.39
C ASP A 53 3.45 18.46 -3.56
N LEU A 54 3.90 17.25 -3.89
CA LEU A 54 5.29 16.94 -4.20
C LEU A 54 5.66 17.20 -5.67
N GLY A 55 4.75 17.75 -6.47
CA GLY A 55 4.98 18.09 -7.87
C GLY A 55 4.89 16.90 -8.83
N ALA A 56 4.42 15.73 -8.37
CA ALA A 56 4.18 14.59 -9.23
C ALA A 56 2.79 14.66 -9.90
N SER A 57 2.63 13.97 -11.01
CA SER A 57 1.33 13.64 -11.61
C SER A 57 1.03 12.16 -11.41
N PHE A 58 -0.20 11.73 -11.67
CA PHE A 58 -0.60 10.35 -11.48
C PHE A 58 -1.53 9.82 -12.57
N ALA A 59 -1.52 8.50 -12.76
CA ALA A 59 -2.54 7.73 -13.46
C ALA A 59 -3.18 6.76 -12.46
N LEU A 60 -4.51 6.81 -12.32
CA LEU A 60 -5.25 5.95 -11.39
C LEU A 60 -5.65 4.65 -12.12
N PHE A 61 -5.21 3.51 -11.59
CA PHE A 61 -5.54 2.15 -12.00
C PHE A 61 -6.51 1.57 -10.97
N ASP A 62 -7.80 1.52 -11.32
CA ASP A 62 -8.85 1.01 -10.43
C ASP A 62 -9.14 -0.45 -10.73
N THR A 63 -8.86 -1.33 -9.78
CA THR A 63 -9.10 -2.77 -9.88
C THR A 63 -10.52 -3.17 -9.44
N SER A 64 -11.44 -2.24 -9.24
CA SER A 64 -12.88 -2.55 -9.03
C SER A 64 -13.45 -3.30 -10.23
N ASP A 65 -13.01 -2.96 -11.43
CA ASP A 65 -13.26 -3.68 -12.68
C ASP A 65 -11.95 -4.29 -13.22
N PRO A 66 -12.02 -5.29 -14.12
CA PRO A 66 -10.83 -5.86 -14.76
C PRO A 66 -9.97 -4.77 -15.41
N LEU A 67 -8.68 -4.74 -15.09
CA LEU A 67 -7.76 -3.82 -15.78
C LEU A 67 -7.59 -4.27 -17.24
N PRO A 68 -7.82 -3.39 -18.22
CA PRO A 68 -7.65 -3.74 -19.63
C PRO A 68 -6.21 -4.17 -19.97
N ASP A 69 -5.24 -3.54 -19.33
CA ASP A 69 -3.82 -3.84 -19.42
C ASP A 69 -3.09 -3.48 -18.13
N PRO A 70 -2.86 -4.45 -17.23
CA PRO A 70 -2.06 -4.21 -16.02
C PRO A 70 -0.63 -3.74 -16.31
N ALA A 71 -0.07 -4.10 -17.47
CA ALA A 71 1.29 -3.70 -17.86
C ALA A 71 1.39 -2.24 -18.27
N ALA A 72 0.27 -1.52 -18.45
CA ALA A 72 0.26 -0.10 -18.73
C ALA A 72 0.92 0.77 -17.63
N VAL A 73 1.12 0.22 -16.42
CA VAL A 73 1.91 0.88 -15.35
C VAL A 73 3.34 1.18 -15.79
N LYS A 74 3.91 0.46 -16.77
CA LYS A 74 5.24 0.73 -17.33
C LYS A 74 5.36 2.08 -18.04
N ALA A 75 4.25 2.70 -18.38
CA ALA A 75 4.24 4.05 -18.96
C ALA A 75 4.42 5.15 -17.89
N CYS A 76 4.50 4.76 -16.61
CA CYS A 76 4.73 5.63 -15.47
C CYS A 76 6.18 5.49 -14.96
N ASP A 77 6.56 6.38 -14.05
CA ASP A 77 7.91 6.43 -13.46
C ASP A 77 8.00 5.65 -12.12
N GLY A 78 6.88 5.15 -11.60
CA GLY A 78 6.80 4.34 -10.38
C GLY A 78 5.40 3.83 -10.13
N LEU A 79 5.26 2.85 -9.20
CA LEU A 79 4.00 2.22 -8.81
C LEU A 79 3.74 2.41 -7.32
N LEU A 80 2.63 3.10 -6.99
CA LEU A 80 2.05 3.19 -5.65
C LEU A 80 0.86 2.24 -5.57
N LEU A 81 0.85 1.33 -4.57
CA LEU A 81 -0.28 0.47 -4.28
C LEU A 81 -0.92 0.89 -2.96
N LEU A 82 -2.21 1.17 -2.97
CA LEU A 82 -2.96 1.57 -1.79
C LEU A 82 -3.60 0.38 -1.06
N GLY A 83 -4.20 0.66 0.08
CA GLY A 83 -4.97 -0.28 0.88
C GLY A 83 -6.25 -0.78 0.19
N GLY A 84 -7.01 -1.64 0.86
CA GLY A 84 -8.26 -2.21 0.32
C GLY A 84 -8.76 -3.39 1.14
N GLY A 85 -9.60 -4.23 0.54
CA GLY A 85 -10.06 -5.49 1.13
C GLY A 85 -8.96 -6.55 1.24
N ASP A 86 -9.29 -7.68 1.83
CA ASP A 86 -8.35 -8.78 2.09
C ASP A 86 -7.87 -9.46 0.81
N ILE A 87 -6.65 -10.00 0.87
CA ILE A 87 -6.10 -10.83 -0.20
C ILE A 87 -6.69 -12.23 -0.13
N ASP A 88 -7.07 -12.79 -1.28
CA ASP A 88 -7.58 -14.16 -1.39
C ASP A 88 -6.51 -15.18 -0.99
N GLY A 89 -6.83 -16.04 -0.03
CA GLY A 89 -5.91 -17.05 0.49
C GLY A 89 -5.31 -17.99 -0.57
N ARG A 90 -6.02 -18.17 -1.69
CA ARG A 90 -5.52 -18.99 -2.82
C ARG A 90 -4.30 -18.37 -3.51
N ILE A 91 -4.11 -17.06 -3.39
CA ILE A 91 -2.98 -16.34 -4.01
C ILE A 91 -1.67 -16.64 -3.28
N TYR A 92 -1.70 -16.78 -1.95
CA TYR A 92 -0.50 -17.03 -1.12
C TYR A 92 -0.43 -18.45 -0.53
N GLY A 93 -1.17 -19.41 -1.12
CA GLY A 93 -1.04 -20.83 -0.79
C GLY A 93 -1.83 -21.30 0.43
N LEU A 94 -2.78 -20.51 0.94
CA LEU A 94 -3.71 -20.99 1.95
C LEU A 94 -4.63 -22.06 1.32
N GLY A 95 -4.37 -23.33 1.62
CA GLY A 95 -5.11 -24.45 1.04
C GLY A 95 -6.59 -24.45 1.45
N GLY A 96 -7.45 -24.84 0.51
CA GLY A 96 -8.84 -25.17 0.81
C GLY A 96 -9.88 -24.08 0.59
N GLY A 97 -9.50 -22.83 0.32
CA GLY A 97 -10.44 -21.75 0.01
C GLY A 97 -11.47 -21.46 1.12
N GLY A 98 -11.18 -21.87 2.36
CA GLY A 98 -12.03 -21.62 3.52
C GLY A 98 -12.01 -20.14 3.88
N ARG A 99 -13.21 -19.58 4.19
CA ARG A 99 -13.32 -18.23 4.75
C ARG A 99 -12.68 -18.22 6.14
N VAL A 100 -11.74 -17.31 6.39
CA VAL A 100 -11.18 -17.08 7.72
C VAL A 100 -12.08 -16.10 8.50
N PRO A 101 -12.01 -16.11 9.84
CA PRO A 101 -12.70 -15.09 10.63
C PRO A 101 -12.33 -13.67 10.16
N ASN A 102 -13.22 -12.72 10.35
CA ASN A 102 -13.04 -11.31 9.99
C ASN A 102 -12.76 -11.01 8.49
N GLN A 103 -12.67 -12.00 7.62
CA GLN A 103 -12.41 -11.81 6.20
C GLN A 103 -13.48 -10.95 5.51
N TYR A 104 -13.04 -9.93 4.77
CA TYR A 104 -13.91 -9.05 4.00
C TYR A 104 -13.25 -8.56 2.71
N GLY A 105 -14.07 -8.21 1.72
CA GLY A 105 -13.58 -7.50 0.54
C GLY A 105 -12.72 -8.30 -0.42
N VAL A 106 -12.71 -9.63 -0.32
CA VAL A 106 -11.88 -10.52 -1.14
C VAL A 106 -12.32 -10.50 -2.60
N ASP A 107 -11.41 -10.14 -3.49
CA ASP A 107 -11.58 -10.22 -4.95
C ASP A 107 -10.31 -10.77 -5.60
N ILE A 108 -10.29 -12.07 -5.87
CA ILE A 108 -9.14 -12.75 -6.50
C ILE A 108 -8.79 -12.18 -7.88
N ARG A 109 -9.74 -11.57 -8.59
CA ARG A 109 -9.48 -10.93 -9.87
C ARG A 109 -8.67 -9.65 -9.66
N ALA A 110 -9.08 -8.80 -8.71
CA ALA A 110 -8.34 -7.61 -8.33
C ALA A 110 -6.93 -7.93 -7.81
N ASP A 111 -6.79 -9.03 -7.05
CA ASP A 111 -5.47 -9.50 -6.61
C ASP A 111 -4.57 -9.89 -7.78
N ARG A 112 -5.11 -10.62 -8.78
CA ARG A 112 -4.36 -11.02 -9.98
C ARG A 112 -3.97 -9.82 -10.85
N ASP A 113 -4.86 -8.84 -11.01
CA ASP A 113 -4.55 -7.60 -11.72
C ASP A 113 -3.45 -6.83 -10.99
N GLY A 114 -3.52 -6.77 -9.65
CA GLY A 114 -2.48 -6.17 -8.82
C GLY A 114 -1.12 -6.87 -8.94
N LEU A 115 -1.08 -8.20 -8.87
CA LEU A 115 0.14 -8.98 -9.06
C LEU A 115 0.74 -8.78 -10.46
N ALA A 116 -0.10 -8.74 -11.50
CA ALA A 116 0.35 -8.47 -12.87
C ALA A 116 0.93 -7.06 -13.03
N ALA A 117 0.35 -6.05 -12.36
CA ALA A 117 0.88 -4.69 -12.35
C ALA A 117 2.22 -4.61 -11.59
N ILE A 118 2.35 -5.32 -10.45
CA ILE A 118 3.61 -5.41 -9.70
C ILE A 118 4.69 -6.08 -10.55
N ASP A 119 4.40 -7.23 -11.17
CA ASP A 119 5.35 -7.94 -12.03
C ASP A 119 5.82 -7.06 -13.20
N ALA A 120 4.89 -6.33 -13.81
CA ALA A 120 5.21 -5.37 -14.85
C ALA A 120 6.12 -4.23 -14.36
N ALA A 121 5.85 -3.66 -13.19
CA ALA A 121 6.66 -2.60 -12.59
C ALA A 121 8.06 -3.10 -12.24
N LEU A 122 8.17 -4.29 -11.61
CA LEU A 122 9.46 -4.91 -11.25
C LEU A 122 10.28 -5.25 -12.51
N GLY A 123 9.63 -5.77 -13.56
CA GLY A 123 10.27 -6.05 -14.84
C GLY A 123 10.70 -4.78 -15.60
N GLY A 124 10.13 -3.63 -15.28
CA GLY A 124 10.52 -2.30 -15.78
C GLY A 124 11.51 -1.56 -14.86
N ASP A 125 11.95 -2.18 -13.77
CA ASP A 125 12.82 -1.57 -12.74
C ASP A 125 12.24 -0.28 -12.13
N LEU A 126 10.91 -0.19 -12.07
CA LEU A 126 10.23 0.97 -11.48
C LEU A 126 10.32 0.94 -9.96
N PRO A 127 10.47 2.10 -9.28
CA PRO A 127 10.23 2.21 -7.85
C PRO A 127 8.82 1.76 -7.47
N VAL A 128 8.70 1.02 -6.36
CA VAL A 128 7.42 0.50 -5.86
C VAL A 128 7.22 0.89 -4.40
N PHE A 129 6.05 1.46 -4.11
CA PHE A 129 5.63 1.76 -2.74
C PHE A 129 4.28 1.08 -2.48
N GLY A 130 4.25 0.13 -1.54
CA GLY A 130 3.05 -0.59 -1.13
C GLY A 130 2.56 -0.15 0.25
N ILE A 131 1.26 0.12 0.39
CA ILE A 131 0.61 0.51 1.64
C ILE A 131 -0.44 -0.53 2.00
N CYS A 132 -0.39 -1.07 3.22
CA CYS A 132 -1.32 -2.05 3.80
C CYS A 132 -1.53 -3.25 2.84
N ARG A 133 -2.70 -3.43 2.25
CA ARG A 133 -2.94 -4.47 1.24
C ARG A 133 -1.93 -4.40 0.08
N GLY A 134 -1.53 -3.20 -0.33
CA GLY A 134 -0.52 -3.02 -1.38
C GLY A 134 0.83 -3.61 -0.98
N ALA A 135 1.28 -3.44 0.26
CA ALA A 135 2.49 -4.07 0.79
C ALA A 135 2.34 -5.60 0.82
N GLN A 136 1.20 -6.10 1.28
CA GLN A 136 0.92 -7.54 1.31
C GLN A 136 0.98 -8.17 -0.09
N LEU A 137 0.40 -7.52 -1.12
CA LEU A 137 0.49 -7.99 -2.52
C LEU A 137 1.94 -7.99 -3.03
N VAL A 138 2.73 -6.98 -2.67
CA VAL A 138 4.16 -6.95 -3.00
C VAL A 138 4.89 -8.13 -2.35
N ASN A 139 4.63 -8.42 -1.07
CA ASN A 139 5.20 -9.58 -0.40
C ASN A 139 4.86 -10.89 -1.13
N VAL A 140 3.60 -11.05 -1.52
CA VAL A 140 3.13 -12.24 -2.28
C VAL A 140 3.79 -12.33 -3.66
N ALA A 141 4.01 -11.21 -4.35
CA ALA A 141 4.72 -11.18 -5.63
C ALA A 141 6.18 -11.66 -5.51
N TYR A 142 6.78 -11.51 -4.34
CA TYR A 142 8.10 -12.05 -3.99
C TYR A 142 8.06 -13.49 -3.41
N GLY A 143 6.91 -14.16 -3.46
CA GLY A 143 6.73 -15.53 -2.97
C GLY A 143 6.49 -15.66 -1.48
N GLY A 144 6.24 -14.54 -0.80
CA GLY A 144 5.89 -14.53 0.63
C GLY A 144 4.45 -14.96 0.90
N THR A 145 4.12 -15.11 2.19
CA THR A 145 2.79 -15.51 2.66
C THR A 145 2.18 -14.45 3.58
N ILE A 146 0.88 -14.61 3.86
CA ILE A 146 0.09 -13.68 4.68
C ILE A 146 -0.49 -14.45 5.87
N ILE A 147 -0.47 -13.85 7.06
CA ILE A 147 -1.32 -14.21 8.19
C ILE A 147 -2.74 -13.81 7.81
N PRO A 148 -3.65 -14.76 7.59
CA PRO A 148 -4.98 -14.45 7.06
C PRO A 148 -5.88 -13.73 8.07
N ASP A 149 -5.59 -13.86 9.36
CA ASP A 149 -6.27 -13.20 10.46
C ASP A 149 -5.36 -13.26 11.70
N ILE A 150 -4.98 -12.11 12.24
CA ILE A 150 -4.13 -12.04 13.44
C ILE A 150 -4.99 -12.44 14.64
N ASP A 151 -4.52 -13.40 15.45
CA ASP A 151 -5.28 -13.96 16.59
C ASP A 151 -5.72 -12.89 17.59
N ASP A 152 -4.85 -11.93 17.92
CA ASP A 152 -5.14 -10.77 18.76
C ASP A 152 -4.79 -9.48 18.02
N PHE A 153 -5.69 -9.05 17.14
CA PHE A 153 -5.47 -7.86 16.31
C PHE A 153 -5.72 -6.53 17.03
N ALA A 154 -5.97 -6.53 18.36
CA ALA A 154 -6.31 -5.31 19.11
C ALA A 154 -5.21 -4.23 19.10
N LEU A 155 -3.97 -4.60 18.77
CA LEU A 155 -2.87 -3.65 18.57
C LEU A 155 -2.92 -3.00 17.18
N HIS A 156 -3.52 -3.65 16.19
CA HIS A 156 -3.47 -3.29 14.77
C HIS A 156 -4.78 -2.75 14.22
N ARG A 157 -5.89 -2.96 14.95
CA ARG A 157 -7.21 -2.55 14.52
C ARG A 157 -8.17 -2.49 15.70
N GLY A 158 -9.07 -1.50 15.70
CA GLY A 158 -10.17 -1.42 16.68
C GLY A 158 -11.17 -2.56 16.53
N GLY A 159 -11.69 -3.00 17.68
CA GLY A 159 -12.71 -4.04 17.78
C GLY A 159 -14.12 -3.56 17.40
N PRO A 160 -15.13 -4.45 17.48
CA PRO A 160 -16.52 -4.08 17.22
C PRO A 160 -17.00 -2.93 18.13
N GLY A 161 -17.38 -1.81 17.53
CA GLY A 161 -17.84 -0.62 18.23
C GLY A 161 -16.76 0.44 18.50
N ASP A 162 -15.50 0.11 18.26
CA ASP A 162 -14.38 1.04 18.32
C ASP A 162 -14.06 1.61 16.93
N PRO A 163 -13.34 2.74 16.83
CA PRO A 163 -12.79 3.21 15.57
C PRO A 163 -11.93 2.13 14.91
N MET A 164 -12.11 1.88 13.59
CA MET A 164 -11.34 0.86 12.87
C MET A 164 -9.84 1.14 12.92
N PHE A 165 -9.44 2.41 12.76
CA PHE A 165 -8.06 2.85 12.79
C PHE A 165 -7.68 3.34 14.19
N LEU A 166 -6.50 2.92 14.64
CA LEU A 166 -5.94 3.28 15.93
C LEU A 166 -4.48 3.74 15.77
N ASP A 167 -3.94 4.35 16.82
CA ASP A 167 -2.54 4.72 16.92
C ASP A 167 -1.74 3.50 17.40
N GLU A 168 -0.77 3.08 16.58
CA GLU A 168 0.10 1.95 16.85
C GLU A 168 1.56 2.39 16.94
N GLU A 169 2.28 1.91 17.97
CA GLU A 169 3.72 2.11 18.08
C GLU A 169 4.47 1.06 17.26
N ILE A 170 5.32 1.52 16.34
CA ILE A 170 6.09 0.70 15.40
C ILE A 170 7.57 0.92 15.64
N LEU A 171 8.32 -0.18 15.74
CA LEU A 171 9.77 -0.21 15.89
C LEU A 171 10.42 -0.38 14.52
N ILE A 172 11.34 0.53 14.16
CA ILE A 172 11.98 0.57 12.84
C ILE A 172 13.44 0.15 12.98
N GLU A 173 13.89 -0.74 12.11
CA GLU A 173 15.26 -1.23 12.07
C GLU A 173 16.22 -0.11 11.67
N PRO A 174 17.25 0.18 12.49
CA PRO A 174 18.25 1.19 12.17
C PRO A 174 18.98 0.88 10.86
N GLY A 175 19.20 1.91 10.04
CA GLY A 175 19.88 1.77 8.76
C GLY A 175 19.00 1.33 7.60
N SER A 176 17.71 1.03 7.86
CA SER A 176 16.73 0.78 6.81
C SER A 176 16.40 2.07 6.03
N ARG A 177 15.85 1.91 4.83
CA ARG A 177 15.36 3.04 4.02
C ARG A 177 14.27 3.82 4.77
N VAL A 178 13.32 3.10 5.39
CA VAL A 178 12.25 3.72 6.18
C VAL A 178 12.82 4.53 7.34
N ALA A 179 13.82 4.01 8.09
CA ALA A 179 14.49 4.76 9.15
C ALA A 179 15.16 6.04 8.61
N GLY A 180 15.81 5.95 7.45
CA GLY A 180 16.43 7.09 6.79
C GLY A 180 15.42 8.16 6.36
N LEU A 181 14.28 7.75 5.83
CA LEU A 181 13.20 8.64 5.39
C LEU A 181 12.54 9.34 6.58
N LEU A 182 12.18 8.59 7.62
CA LEU A 182 11.48 9.12 8.78
C LEU A 182 12.40 9.84 9.77
N GLY A 183 13.70 9.48 9.77
CA GLY A 183 14.68 10.02 10.73
C GLY A 183 14.43 9.55 12.16
N ALA A 184 13.84 8.38 12.32
CA ALA A 184 13.44 7.79 13.61
C ALA A 184 13.58 6.26 13.58
N ASP A 185 13.80 5.67 14.75
CA ASP A 185 13.81 4.22 14.99
C ASP A 185 12.50 3.73 15.65
N ARG A 186 11.59 4.66 15.93
CA ARG A 186 10.26 4.42 16.52
C ARG A 186 9.30 5.51 16.07
N ILE A 187 8.09 5.11 15.68
CA ILE A 187 7.01 6.03 15.29
C ILE A 187 5.69 5.60 15.95
N VAL A 188 4.72 6.50 15.92
CA VAL A 188 3.30 6.18 16.13
C VAL A 188 2.59 6.40 14.82
N ALA A 189 1.97 5.37 14.28
CA ALA A 189 1.32 5.40 12.97
C ALA A 189 -0.15 4.97 13.06
N ARG A 190 -0.93 5.26 12.02
CA ARG A 190 -2.32 4.84 11.93
C ARG A 190 -2.41 3.43 11.37
N SER A 191 -2.99 2.53 12.13
CA SER A 191 -3.12 1.11 11.79
C SER A 191 -4.59 0.68 11.79
N GLY A 192 -4.98 -0.19 10.85
CA GLY A 192 -6.35 -0.64 10.70
C GLY A 192 -6.45 -1.99 9.98
N HIS A 193 -5.55 -2.95 10.29
CA HIS A 193 -5.48 -4.24 9.61
C HIS A 193 -5.65 -5.42 10.57
N HIS A 194 -6.12 -6.55 10.03
CA HIS A 194 -6.18 -7.86 10.71
C HIS A 194 -5.44 -8.94 9.91
N GLN A 195 -5.11 -8.66 8.63
CA GLN A 195 -4.14 -9.45 7.88
C GLN A 195 -2.75 -8.83 8.00
N ALA A 196 -1.70 -9.62 7.95
CA ALA A 196 -0.32 -9.16 7.97
C ALA A 196 0.60 -10.07 7.16
N VAL A 197 1.81 -9.59 6.87
CA VAL A 197 2.88 -10.43 6.31
C VAL A 197 3.27 -11.51 7.31
N ASP A 198 3.29 -12.77 6.86
CA ASP A 198 3.74 -13.95 7.61
C ASP A 198 5.21 -14.26 7.23
N VAL A 199 5.40 -14.98 6.14
CA VAL A 199 6.73 -15.22 5.58
C VAL A 199 7.06 -14.10 4.61
N VAL A 200 8.18 -13.43 4.85
CA VAL A 200 8.66 -12.37 3.95
C VAL A 200 9.22 -13.00 2.67
N GLY A 201 8.86 -12.45 1.52
CA GLY A 201 9.24 -12.95 0.21
C GLY A 201 10.76 -12.92 -0.04
N ASP A 202 11.22 -13.74 -0.98
CA ASP A 202 12.64 -13.92 -1.29
C ASP A 202 13.29 -12.60 -1.73
N GLY A 203 14.37 -12.22 -1.04
CA GLY A 203 15.12 -10.99 -1.33
C GLY A 203 14.60 -9.74 -0.61
N LEU A 204 13.44 -9.80 0.02
CA LEU A 204 12.96 -8.74 0.88
C LEU A 204 13.57 -8.83 2.28
N VAL A 205 13.77 -7.70 2.92
CA VAL A 205 14.25 -7.61 4.31
C VAL A 205 13.23 -6.85 5.16
N VAL A 206 12.97 -7.35 6.36
CA VAL A 206 12.07 -6.68 7.32
C VAL A 206 12.75 -5.42 7.83
N THR A 207 12.00 -4.31 7.86
CA THR A 207 12.49 -3.00 8.26
C THR A 207 11.70 -2.35 9.39
N ALA A 208 10.53 -2.91 9.74
CA ALA A 208 9.80 -2.51 10.95
C ALA A 208 8.93 -3.64 11.49
N ARG A 209 8.67 -3.59 12.80
CA ARG A 209 7.78 -4.52 13.51
C ARG A 209 6.95 -3.80 14.56
N ALA A 210 5.77 -4.33 14.82
CA ALA A 210 4.99 -4.05 16.01
C ALA A 210 5.60 -4.71 17.24
N HIS A 211 5.11 -4.36 18.44
CA HIS A 211 5.61 -4.94 19.71
C HIS A 211 5.36 -6.44 19.87
N ASP A 212 4.35 -6.98 19.22
CA ASP A 212 4.03 -8.41 19.20
C ASP A 212 4.82 -9.19 18.15
N GLY A 213 5.64 -8.50 17.35
CA GLY A 213 6.50 -9.07 16.33
C GLY A 213 5.90 -9.12 14.93
N ILE A 214 4.66 -8.68 14.72
CA ILE A 214 4.05 -8.54 13.40
C ILE A 214 4.94 -7.65 12.52
N VAL A 215 5.09 -8.05 11.25
CA VAL A 215 5.88 -7.30 10.26
C VAL A 215 5.08 -6.09 9.80
N GLU A 216 5.64 -4.91 10.07
CA GLU A 216 5.04 -3.63 9.74
C GLU A 216 5.67 -2.95 8.52
N SER A 217 6.91 -3.32 8.17
CA SER A 217 7.55 -2.84 6.95
C SER A 217 8.62 -3.79 6.47
N PHE A 218 8.87 -3.74 5.17
CA PHE A 218 9.97 -4.44 4.49
C PHE A 218 10.44 -3.61 3.28
N GLU A 219 11.65 -3.92 2.80
CA GLU A 219 12.22 -3.32 1.60
C GLU A 219 12.99 -4.34 0.76
N ASP A 220 13.17 -4.06 -0.54
CA ASP A 220 14.17 -4.72 -1.37
C ASP A 220 15.45 -3.86 -1.35
N PRO A 221 16.57 -4.36 -0.78
CA PRO A 221 17.80 -3.58 -0.72
C PRO A 221 18.45 -3.34 -2.09
N SER A 222 18.08 -4.10 -3.12
CA SER A 222 18.66 -4.00 -4.47
C SER A 222 18.00 -2.93 -5.35
N ARG A 223 16.80 -2.47 -4.98
CA ARG A 223 16.00 -1.47 -5.74
C ARG A 223 15.23 -0.57 -4.79
N TRP A 224 14.61 0.48 -5.31
CA TRP A 224 13.70 1.25 -4.51
C TRP A 224 12.33 0.55 -4.44
N LEU A 225 12.15 -0.25 -3.41
CA LEU A 225 10.89 -0.90 -3.07
C LEU A 225 10.72 -0.85 -1.56
N VAL A 226 9.58 -0.35 -1.12
CA VAL A 226 9.18 -0.27 0.30
C VAL A 226 7.74 -0.73 0.42
N GLY A 227 7.47 -1.61 1.36
CA GLY A 227 6.14 -1.97 1.84
C GLY A 227 5.95 -1.50 3.27
N VAL A 228 4.84 -0.82 3.56
CA VAL A 228 4.43 -0.46 4.93
C VAL A 228 3.03 -1.01 5.18
N GLN A 229 2.82 -1.58 6.36
CA GLN A 229 1.52 -2.17 6.73
C GLN A 229 0.56 -1.11 7.27
N TRP A 230 1.08 -0.05 7.92
CA TRP A 230 0.29 1.10 8.40
C TRP A 230 -0.15 2.02 7.28
N HIS A 231 -0.98 3.00 7.60
CA HIS A 231 -1.59 3.94 6.66
C HIS A 231 -1.01 5.36 6.80
N PRO A 232 0.11 5.69 6.11
CA PRO A 232 0.62 7.07 6.10
C PRO A 232 -0.34 8.05 5.41
N GLU A 233 -1.23 7.56 4.56
CA GLU A 233 -2.26 8.35 3.89
C GLU A 233 -3.49 8.67 4.77
N ASP A 234 -3.60 8.09 5.98
CA ASP A 234 -4.60 8.53 6.95
C ASP A 234 -4.26 9.93 7.45
N ASP A 235 -5.13 10.91 7.21
CA ASP A 235 -4.93 12.31 7.58
C ASP A 235 -5.12 12.59 9.09
N ASP A 236 -5.64 11.61 9.83
CA ASP A 236 -5.63 11.62 11.31
C ASP A 236 -4.23 11.27 11.87
N GLY A 237 -3.31 10.78 11.03
CA GLY A 237 -1.94 10.43 11.40
C GLY A 237 -0.93 11.56 11.18
N PRO A 238 0.38 11.27 11.46
CA PRO A 238 1.45 12.25 11.34
C PRO A 238 1.67 12.72 9.90
N ALA A 239 1.26 13.94 9.56
CA ALA A 239 1.37 14.50 8.22
C ALA A 239 2.83 14.60 7.71
N GLU A 240 3.80 14.84 8.62
CA GLU A 240 5.21 14.91 8.26
C GLU A 240 5.78 13.54 7.86
N ASP A 241 5.39 12.47 8.53
CA ASP A 241 5.81 11.11 8.20
C ASP A 241 5.26 10.68 6.84
N ARG A 242 3.97 10.98 6.58
CA ARG A 242 3.38 10.83 5.25
C ARG A 242 4.20 11.56 4.20
N ARG A 243 4.46 12.85 4.42
CA ARG A 243 5.20 13.67 3.47
C ARG A 243 6.60 13.11 3.20
N ARG A 244 7.32 12.65 4.22
CA ARG A 244 8.68 12.07 4.09
C ARG A 244 8.69 10.77 3.30
N LEU A 245 7.77 9.85 3.58
CA LEU A 245 7.67 8.58 2.85
C LEU A 245 7.34 8.81 1.37
N PHE A 246 6.32 9.63 1.10
CA PHE A 246 5.93 9.96 -0.27
C PHE A 246 7.02 10.75 -1.02
N ALA A 247 7.70 11.68 -0.36
CA ALA A 247 8.81 12.43 -0.97
C ALA A 247 9.97 11.52 -1.36
N GLY A 248 10.34 10.55 -0.51
CA GLY A 248 11.36 9.55 -0.85
C GLY A 248 10.98 8.70 -2.05
N PHE A 249 9.71 8.30 -2.13
CA PHE A 249 9.19 7.56 -3.28
C PHE A 249 9.20 8.40 -4.57
N VAL A 250 8.65 9.62 -4.53
CA VAL A 250 8.62 10.54 -5.69
C VAL A 250 10.02 10.87 -6.18
N ALA A 251 10.98 11.09 -5.27
CA ALA A 251 12.38 11.34 -5.63
C ALA A 251 12.98 10.14 -6.38
N ALA A 252 12.75 8.91 -5.92
CA ALA A 252 13.22 7.72 -6.61
C ALA A 252 12.60 7.56 -8.01
N CYS A 253 11.31 7.89 -8.15
CA CYS A 253 10.63 7.87 -9.46
C CYS A 253 11.21 8.92 -10.41
N ALA A 254 11.51 10.13 -9.92
CA ALA A 254 12.16 11.18 -10.72
C ALA A 254 13.57 10.76 -11.18
N GLU A 255 14.33 10.07 -10.31
CA GLU A 255 15.63 9.50 -10.68
C GLU A 255 15.52 8.37 -11.71
N ALA A 256 14.50 7.51 -11.61
CA ALA A 256 14.24 6.44 -12.59
C ALA A 256 13.90 7.03 -13.95
N ARG A 257 13.03 8.05 -14.02
CA ARG A 257 12.71 8.80 -15.24
C ARG A 257 13.94 9.39 -15.91
N GLY A 258 14.90 9.92 -15.15
CA GLY A 258 16.14 10.51 -15.68
C GLY A 258 17.11 9.48 -16.25
N ARG A 259 16.91 8.17 -16.01
CA ARG A 259 17.72 7.06 -16.54
C ARG A 259 17.14 6.43 -17.82
N ALA A 260 15.86 6.62 -18.09
CA ALA A 260 15.15 6.11 -19.26
C ALA A 260 15.31 7.05 -20.47
#